data_8684c9c78039c0eeb107ad4b552d4085
#
_entry.id   8684c9c78039c0eeb107ad4b552d4085
#
_cell.length_a   1.000
_cell.length_b   1.000
_cell.length_c   1.000
_cell.angle_alpha   90.00
_cell.angle_beta   90.00
_cell.angle_gamma   90.00
#
_symmetry.space_group_name_H-M   'P 1'
#
loop_
_entity.id
_entity.type
_entity.pdbx_description
1 polymer ?
#
loop_
_entity_poly.entity_id
_entity_poly.type
_entity_poly.pdbx_seq_one_letter_code
_entity_poly.pdbx_strand_id
1 'polypeptide(L)'
;MTFKRQMEKAIKEYLNQYGFKYYPQWYSYEKKLNDEFSYSLLCSTVSHYQKQYFQIGISVTVASRSLNEILYEATNGIIDYRELSGSPAYINVLDDDSTMEMEFTGERSIEENIVEFDRIYKREVQSVFNKYNSMKSIYTCPLHDKNFNILNTPYIFFYVPLAYYFEGKYDEAFKNIDKRLEIEDAHIKKVLERYGELHEETTEYRDAFLNMRDNLKKWIAEGRQFKVDDEYLPQTVVGVL
;
A
#
# COMPACT_ATOMS: atom_id res chain seq x y z
N MET A 1 -32.71 -1.83 -11.49
CA MET A 1 -31.36 -1.67 -10.84
C MET A 1 -30.69 -0.49 -11.52
N THR A 2 -30.06 0.43 -10.77
CA THR A 2 -29.37 1.59 -11.37
C THR A 2 -28.11 1.13 -12.11
N PHE A 3 -27.66 1.90 -13.11
CA PHE A 3 -26.42 1.61 -13.85
C PHE A 3 -25.23 1.39 -12.91
N LYS A 4 -25.03 2.28 -11.91
CA LYS A 4 -24.01 2.12 -10.87
C LYS A 4 -24.05 0.73 -10.21
N ARG A 5 -25.20 0.29 -9.74
CA ARG A 5 -25.34 -1.03 -9.07
C ARG A 5 -25.06 -2.20 -10.02
N GLN A 6 -25.38 -2.04 -11.31
CA GLN A 6 -25.06 -3.05 -12.32
C GLN A 6 -23.55 -3.16 -12.52
N MET A 7 -22.85 -2.00 -12.65
CA MET A 7 -21.40 -1.95 -12.78
C MET A 7 -20.68 -2.50 -11.54
N GLU A 8 -21.08 -2.07 -10.32
CA GLU A 8 -20.51 -2.60 -9.07
C GLU A 8 -20.64 -4.13 -8.98
N LYS A 9 -21.80 -4.67 -9.37
CA LYS A 9 -22.03 -6.11 -9.40
C LYS A 9 -21.13 -6.79 -10.43
N ALA A 10 -21.05 -6.25 -11.64
CA ALA A 10 -20.24 -6.84 -12.72
C ALA A 10 -18.72 -6.80 -12.40
N ILE A 11 -18.23 -5.70 -11.84
CA ILE A 11 -16.82 -5.60 -11.37
C ILE A 11 -16.55 -6.60 -10.27
N LYS A 12 -17.47 -6.75 -9.30
CA LYS A 12 -17.34 -7.76 -8.25
C LYS A 12 -17.27 -9.17 -8.81
N GLU A 13 -18.16 -9.50 -9.74
CA GLU A 13 -18.17 -10.82 -10.40
C GLU A 13 -16.88 -11.06 -11.20
N TYR A 14 -16.40 -10.03 -11.90
CA TYR A 14 -15.13 -10.08 -12.62
C TYR A 14 -13.96 -10.34 -11.67
N LEU A 15 -13.80 -9.54 -10.61
CA LEU A 15 -12.69 -9.69 -9.66
C LEU A 15 -12.74 -11.01 -8.88
N ASN A 16 -13.95 -11.53 -8.60
CA ASN A 16 -14.11 -12.84 -7.98
C ASN A 16 -13.53 -13.98 -8.85
N GLN A 17 -13.58 -13.88 -10.18
CA GLN A 17 -12.98 -14.85 -11.09
C GLN A 17 -11.44 -14.88 -10.96
N TYR A 18 -10.84 -13.77 -10.57
CA TYR A 18 -9.40 -13.68 -10.27
C TYR A 18 -9.06 -14.03 -8.81
N GLY A 19 -10.04 -14.51 -8.04
CA GLY A 19 -9.86 -14.97 -6.66
C GLY A 19 -9.90 -13.87 -5.60
N PHE A 20 -10.33 -12.66 -5.97
CA PHE A 20 -10.55 -11.60 -5.00
C PHE A 20 -11.87 -11.78 -4.24
N LYS A 21 -11.86 -11.46 -2.93
CA LYS A 21 -13.05 -11.38 -2.09
C LYS A 21 -13.34 -9.92 -1.76
N TYR A 22 -14.61 -9.52 -1.84
CA TYR A 22 -15.04 -8.17 -1.53
C TYR A 22 -15.34 -8.01 -0.04
N TYR A 23 -14.79 -6.96 0.56
CA TYR A 23 -15.00 -6.54 1.96
C TYR A 23 -15.74 -5.20 2.00
N PRO A 24 -17.06 -5.19 2.19
CA PRO A 24 -17.90 -3.98 2.10
C PRO A 24 -17.52 -2.89 3.11
N GLN A 25 -17.09 -3.27 4.31
CA GLN A 25 -16.71 -2.35 5.38
C GLN A 25 -15.50 -1.47 5.01
N TRP A 26 -14.66 -1.93 4.06
CA TRP A 26 -13.46 -1.24 3.62
C TRP A 26 -13.51 -0.82 2.15
N TYR A 27 -14.60 -1.11 1.44
CA TYR A 27 -14.70 -0.92 -0.01
C TYR A 27 -13.52 -1.55 -0.77
N SER A 28 -12.99 -2.65 -0.25
CA SER A 28 -11.80 -3.31 -0.78
C SER A 28 -12.10 -4.70 -1.33
N TYR A 29 -11.26 -5.10 -2.28
CA TYR A 29 -11.18 -6.46 -2.80
C TYR A 29 -9.82 -7.02 -2.42
N GLU A 30 -9.80 -8.18 -1.77
CA GLU A 30 -8.58 -8.78 -1.25
C GLU A 30 -8.39 -10.17 -1.82
N LYS A 31 -7.13 -10.50 -2.10
CA LYS A 31 -6.70 -11.83 -2.54
C LYS A 31 -5.47 -12.24 -1.73
N LYS A 32 -5.65 -13.27 -0.90
CA LYS A 32 -4.52 -13.94 -0.23
C LYS A 32 -3.84 -14.85 -1.26
N LEU A 33 -2.55 -14.66 -1.49
CA LEU A 33 -1.77 -15.46 -2.41
C LEU A 33 -1.19 -16.69 -1.73
N ASN A 34 -0.65 -16.49 -0.52
CA ASN A 34 -0.12 -17.51 0.37
C ASN A 34 -0.14 -16.96 1.81
N ASP A 35 0.57 -17.57 2.74
CA ASP A 35 0.63 -17.09 4.13
C ASP A 35 1.47 -15.83 4.30
N GLU A 36 2.33 -15.52 3.35
CA GLU A 36 3.23 -14.36 3.35
C GLU A 36 2.66 -13.15 2.63
N PHE A 37 2.00 -13.35 1.47
CA PHE A 37 1.61 -12.24 0.59
C PHE A 37 0.12 -12.15 0.35
N SER A 38 -0.36 -10.90 0.29
CA SER A 38 -1.72 -10.59 -0.12
C SER A 38 -1.76 -9.38 -1.06
N TYR A 39 -2.78 -9.36 -1.92
CA TYR A 39 -3.12 -8.24 -2.79
C TYR A 39 -4.42 -7.61 -2.34
N SER A 40 -4.48 -6.28 -2.39
CA SER A 40 -5.71 -5.54 -2.14
C SER A 40 -5.94 -4.48 -3.20
N LEU A 41 -7.21 -4.29 -3.54
CA LEU A 41 -7.70 -3.23 -4.43
C LEU A 41 -8.71 -2.41 -3.65
N LEU A 42 -8.37 -1.18 -3.31
CA LEU A 42 -9.31 -0.23 -2.75
C LEU A 42 -10.03 0.46 -3.90
N CYS A 43 -11.36 0.32 -3.94
CA CYS A 43 -12.19 0.87 -4.99
C CYS A 43 -13.01 2.04 -4.44
N SER A 44 -12.62 3.26 -4.76
CA SER A 44 -13.44 4.44 -4.51
C SER A 44 -14.40 4.66 -5.68
N THR A 45 -15.67 4.93 -5.40
CA THR A 45 -16.66 5.15 -6.45
C THR A 45 -17.26 6.56 -6.35
N VAL A 46 -17.25 7.27 -7.45
CA VAL A 46 -17.91 8.57 -7.57
C VAL A 46 -19.09 8.43 -8.54
N SER A 47 -20.29 8.80 -8.10
CA SER A 47 -21.43 8.89 -8.98
C SER A 47 -21.72 10.36 -9.23
N HIS A 48 -21.63 10.78 -10.49
CA HIS A 48 -22.16 12.09 -10.88
C HIS A 48 -23.70 12.04 -10.98
N TYR A 49 -24.34 13.19 -10.77
CA TYR A 49 -25.82 13.34 -10.79
C TYR A 49 -26.49 12.88 -12.10
N GLN A 50 -25.71 12.70 -13.16
CA GLN A 50 -26.20 12.08 -14.38
C GLN A 50 -26.31 10.58 -14.16
N LYS A 51 -27.54 10.07 -14.17
CA LYS A 51 -27.94 8.68 -13.84
C LYS A 51 -27.23 7.56 -14.62
N GLN A 52 -26.35 7.89 -15.55
CA GLN A 52 -25.69 6.96 -16.47
C GLN A 52 -24.15 7.08 -16.47
N TYR A 53 -23.59 7.70 -15.44
CA TYR A 53 -22.14 7.86 -15.31
C TYR A 53 -21.66 7.26 -14.00
N PHE A 54 -20.59 6.49 -14.08
CA PHE A 54 -19.95 5.84 -12.94
C PHE A 54 -18.44 5.93 -13.08
N GLN A 55 -17.81 6.51 -12.11
CA GLN A 55 -16.36 6.60 -12.04
C GLN A 55 -15.87 5.73 -10.88
N ILE A 56 -14.80 4.97 -11.12
CA ILE A 56 -14.11 4.17 -10.11
C ILE A 56 -12.65 4.56 -10.08
N GLY A 57 -12.15 4.89 -8.91
CA GLY A 57 -10.73 5.00 -8.62
C GLY A 57 -10.23 3.69 -8.00
N ILE A 58 -9.13 3.15 -8.48
CA ILE A 58 -8.53 1.94 -7.94
C ILE A 58 -7.16 2.27 -7.37
N SER A 59 -6.96 1.96 -6.09
CA SER A 59 -5.65 1.91 -5.45
C SER A 59 -5.23 0.46 -5.28
N VAL A 60 -4.03 0.14 -5.71
CA VAL A 60 -3.49 -1.23 -5.67
C VAL A 60 -2.51 -1.34 -4.52
N THR A 61 -2.60 -2.42 -3.78
CA THR A 61 -1.71 -2.68 -2.65
C THR A 61 -1.18 -4.11 -2.69
N VAL A 62 0.10 -4.26 -2.38
CA VAL A 62 0.75 -5.54 -2.13
C VAL A 62 1.27 -5.54 -0.70
N ALA A 63 0.93 -6.56 0.08
CA ALA A 63 1.39 -6.70 1.46
C ALA A 63 2.26 -7.93 1.64
N SER A 64 3.30 -7.78 2.48
CA SER A 64 4.10 -8.86 3.02
C SER A 64 3.88 -8.92 4.53
N ARG A 65 3.50 -10.09 5.04
CA ARG A 65 3.29 -10.32 6.46
C ARG A 65 4.59 -10.13 7.25
N SER A 66 5.67 -10.73 6.80
CA SER A 66 6.96 -10.64 7.48
C SER A 66 7.51 -9.22 7.54
N LEU A 67 7.33 -8.42 6.46
CA LEU A 67 7.71 -6.99 6.50
C LEU A 67 6.91 -6.21 7.53
N ASN A 68 5.60 -6.50 7.67
CA ASN A 68 4.76 -5.86 8.68
C ASN A 68 5.16 -6.29 10.09
N GLU A 69 5.51 -7.56 10.31
CA GLU A 69 6.00 -8.06 11.60
C GLU A 69 7.35 -7.40 11.98
N ILE A 70 8.27 -7.26 11.01
CA ILE A 70 9.56 -6.57 11.22
C ILE A 70 9.31 -5.07 11.54
N LEU A 71 8.42 -4.41 10.85
CA LEU A 71 8.08 -3.01 11.10
C LEU A 71 7.48 -2.84 12.50
N TYR A 72 6.55 -3.70 12.88
CA TYR A 72 5.97 -3.72 14.22
C TYR A 72 7.05 -3.84 15.29
N GLU A 73 7.97 -4.79 15.14
CA GLU A 73 9.09 -4.98 16.08
C GLU A 73 10.03 -3.77 16.09
N ALA A 74 10.36 -3.22 14.89
CA ALA A 74 11.24 -2.06 14.77
C ALA A 74 10.71 -0.83 15.51
N THR A 75 9.40 -0.66 15.57
CA THR A 75 8.73 0.49 16.19
C THR A 75 8.19 0.22 17.59
N ASN A 76 8.53 -0.93 18.21
CA ASN A 76 7.97 -1.41 19.49
C ASN A 76 6.44 -1.43 19.52
N GLY A 77 5.82 -1.80 18.41
CA GLY A 77 4.39 -1.94 18.30
C GLY A 77 3.60 -0.65 18.06
N ILE A 78 4.27 0.50 17.95
CA ILE A 78 3.57 1.77 17.65
C ILE A 78 2.94 1.71 16.26
N ILE A 79 3.70 1.21 15.27
CA ILE A 79 3.19 1.03 13.92
C ILE A 79 2.76 -0.43 13.74
N ASP A 80 1.45 -0.67 13.77
CA ASP A 80 0.88 -2.00 13.66
C ASP A 80 -0.04 -2.17 12.44
N TYR A 81 0.44 -2.93 11.45
CA TYR A 81 -0.33 -3.27 10.24
C TYR A 81 -0.77 -4.73 10.20
N ARG A 82 -0.47 -5.51 11.24
CA ARG A 82 -0.77 -6.95 11.27
C ARG A 82 -2.27 -7.23 11.38
N GLU A 83 -3.00 -6.36 12.07
CA GLU A 83 -4.43 -6.52 12.34
C GLU A 83 -5.35 -5.74 11.41
N LEU A 84 -4.80 -4.83 10.63
CA LEU A 84 -5.57 -4.10 9.64
C LEU A 84 -5.85 -5.02 8.46
N SER A 85 -6.82 -5.92 8.62
CA SER A 85 -7.43 -6.62 7.50
C SER A 85 -7.88 -5.57 6.49
N GLY A 86 -7.23 -5.54 5.32
CA GLY A 86 -7.48 -4.54 4.29
C GLY A 86 -6.62 -3.27 4.37
N SER A 87 -5.65 -3.19 5.27
CA SER A 87 -4.63 -2.14 5.23
C SER A 87 -3.24 -2.75 5.19
N PRO A 88 -2.85 -3.25 4.05
CA PRO A 88 -1.46 -3.59 3.83
C PRO A 88 -0.65 -2.29 3.82
N ALA A 89 0.65 -2.42 3.98
CA ALA A 89 1.55 -1.33 3.63
C ALA A 89 1.11 -0.76 2.29
N TYR A 90 0.56 0.44 2.31
CA TYR A 90 0.07 1.09 1.09
C TYR A 90 1.26 1.39 0.19
N ILE A 91 1.62 0.43 -0.63
CA ILE A 91 2.34 0.74 -1.82
C ILE A 91 1.27 1.20 -2.81
N ASN A 92 0.87 2.46 -2.70
CA ASN A 92 0.16 3.12 -3.77
C ASN A 92 1.16 3.28 -4.91
N VAL A 93 1.30 2.25 -5.71
CA VAL A 93 2.06 2.31 -6.94
C VAL A 93 1.13 2.89 -7.99
N LEU A 94 0.95 4.17 -7.91
CA LEU A 94 0.33 4.95 -8.95
C LEU A 94 1.46 5.70 -9.66
N ASP A 95 1.65 5.32 -10.89
CA ASP A 95 2.44 6.09 -11.83
C ASP A 95 1.80 7.48 -11.97
N ASP A 96 2.60 8.52 -11.76
CA ASP A 96 2.39 9.92 -12.07
C ASP A 96 0.92 10.40 -12.19
N ASP A 97 0.46 11.19 -11.21
CA ASP A 97 -0.74 12.06 -11.24
C ASP A 97 -2.12 11.45 -11.47
N SER A 98 -2.24 10.18 -11.73
CA SER A 98 -3.54 9.56 -11.92
C SER A 98 -3.82 8.51 -10.85
N THR A 99 -4.72 8.83 -9.90
CA THR A 99 -5.67 7.80 -9.49
C THR A 99 -6.13 7.12 -10.77
N MET A 100 -6.04 5.79 -10.86
CA MET A 100 -6.63 5.07 -12.00
C MET A 100 -8.13 5.32 -11.98
N GLU A 101 -8.53 6.45 -12.54
CA GLU A 101 -9.91 6.82 -12.68
C GLU A 101 -10.44 6.20 -13.96
N MET A 102 -11.37 5.29 -13.80
CA MET A 102 -12.08 4.68 -14.92
C MET A 102 -13.47 5.27 -14.98
N GLU A 103 -13.84 5.71 -16.17
CA GLU A 103 -15.15 6.27 -16.44
C GLU A 103 -15.98 5.27 -17.25
N PHE A 104 -17.16 4.97 -16.76
CA PHE A 104 -18.12 4.10 -17.40
C PHE A 104 -19.41 4.86 -17.70
N THR A 105 -19.93 4.70 -18.90
CA THR A 105 -21.17 5.38 -19.33
C THR A 105 -22.27 4.37 -19.63
N GLY A 106 -23.51 4.73 -19.31
CA GLY A 106 -24.68 3.94 -19.64
C GLY A 106 -25.04 3.94 -21.13
N GLU A 107 -24.28 4.64 -21.96
CA GLU A 107 -24.39 4.58 -23.43
C GLU A 107 -23.83 3.26 -23.98
N ARG A 108 -22.97 2.61 -23.21
CA ARG A 108 -22.43 1.28 -23.50
C ARG A 108 -23.15 0.23 -22.66
N SER A 109 -23.21 -0.99 -23.15
CA SER A 109 -23.69 -2.13 -22.35
C SER A 109 -22.76 -2.39 -21.15
N ILE A 110 -23.24 -3.15 -20.16
CA ILE A 110 -22.41 -3.54 -19.00
C ILE A 110 -21.24 -4.41 -19.48
N GLU A 111 -21.47 -5.29 -20.43
CA GLU A 111 -20.47 -6.17 -21.03
C GLU A 111 -19.34 -5.39 -21.71
N GLU A 112 -19.67 -4.36 -22.50
CA GLU A 112 -18.69 -3.49 -23.15
C GLU A 112 -17.84 -2.72 -22.11
N ASN A 113 -18.49 -2.22 -21.05
CA ASN A 113 -17.78 -1.54 -19.96
C ASN A 113 -16.88 -2.51 -19.20
N ILE A 114 -17.26 -3.77 -19.01
CA ILE A 114 -16.40 -4.79 -18.37
C ILE A 114 -15.22 -5.19 -19.25
N VAL A 115 -15.36 -5.21 -20.57
CA VAL A 115 -14.22 -5.40 -21.49
C VAL A 115 -13.20 -4.28 -21.33
N GLU A 116 -13.63 -3.04 -21.20
CA GLU A 116 -12.71 -1.92 -20.94
C GLU A 116 -12.07 -2.02 -19.55
N PHE A 117 -12.86 -2.41 -18.52
CA PHE A 117 -12.31 -2.69 -17.18
C PHE A 117 -11.23 -3.77 -17.23
N ASP A 118 -11.47 -4.89 -17.92
CA ASP A 118 -10.50 -5.98 -18.09
C ASP A 118 -9.20 -5.47 -18.73
N ARG A 119 -9.31 -4.65 -19.78
CA ARG A 119 -8.15 -4.07 -20.46
C ARG A 119 -7.30 -3.23 -19.52
N ILE A 120 -7.93 -2.36 -18.72
CA ILE A 120 -7.23 -1.50 -17.75
C ILE A 120 -6.68 -2.33 -16.60
N TYR A 121 -7.46 -3.26 -16.05
CA TYR A 121 -7.02 -4.18 -15.00
C TYR A 121 -5.75 -4.94 -15.40
N LYS A 122 -5.72 -5.52 -16.59
CA LYS A 122 -4.56 -6.27 -17.09
C LYS A 122 -3.34 -5.38 -17.32
N ARG A 123 -3.55 -4.19 -17.87
CA ARG A 123 -2.45 -3.27 -18.18
C ARG A 123 -1.86 -2.63 -16.92
N GLU A 124 -2.70 -2.13 -16.02
CA GLU A 124 -2.27 -1.32 -14.89
C GLU A 124 -2.16 -2.16 -13.60
N VAL A 125 -3.27 -2.78 -13.18
CA VAL A 125 -3.34 -3.47 -11.89
C VAL A 125 -2.45 -4.71 -11.88
N GLN A 126 -2.54 -5.54 -12.90
CA GLN A 126 -1.76 -6.77 -12.98
C GLN A 126 -0.26 -6.49 -13.18
N SER A 127 0.09 -5.39 -13.86
CA SER A 127 1.48 -4.97 -14.00
C SER A 127 2.12 -4.66 -12.64
N VAL A 128 1.37 -4.02 -11.73
CA VAL A 128 1.81 -3.75 -10.35
C VAL A 128 2.05 -5.06 -9.60
N PHE A 129 1.13 -6.00 -9.66
CA PHE A 129 1.29 -7.29 -9.00
C PHE A 129 2.48 -8.08 -9.55
N ASN A 130 2.74 -8.01 -10.86
CA ASN A 130 3.90 -8.65 -11.47
C ASN A 130 5.21 -7.98 -11.07
N LYS A 131 5.22 -6.66 -10.89
CA LYS A 131 6.40 -5.88 -10.48
C LYS A 131 6.76 -6.11 -9.02
N TYR A 132 5.74 -6.18 -8.13
CA TYR A 132 5.93 -6.33 -6.69
C TYR A 132 5.53 -7.73 -6.22
N ASN A 133 6.23 -8.74 -6.72
CA ASN A 133 5.94 -10.15 -6.52
C ASN A 133 6.93 -10.87 -5.59
N SER A 134 7.81 -10.13 -4.93
CA SER A 134 8.76 -10.66 -3.96
C SER A 134 8.94 -9.67 -2.81
N MET A 135 9.37 -10.15 -1.65
CA MET A 135 9.66 -9.30 -0.51
C MET A 135 10.69 -8.22 -0.88
N LYS A 136 11.74 -8.58 -1.61
CA LYS A 136 12.76 -7.64 -2.09
C LYS A 136 12.18 -6.55 -2.97
N SER A 137 11.34 -6.90 -3.95
CA SER A 137 10.71 -5.91 -4.82
C SER A 137 9.83 -4.93 -4.04
N ILE A 138 9.19 -5.40 -2.95
CA ILE A 138 8.36 -4.57 -2.08
C ILE A 138 9.21 -3.62 -1.24
N TYR A 139 10.21 -4.11 -0.50
CA TYR A 139 10.97 -3.23 0.39
C TYR A 139 11.93 -2.30 -0.35
N THR A 140 12.41 -2.65 -1.55
CA THR A 140 13.29 -1.77 -2.33
C THR A 140 12.52 -0.72 -3.14
N CYS A 141 11.21 -0.88 -3.32
CA CYS A 141 10.38 0.06 -4.06
C CYS A 141 10.59 1.52 -3.63
N PRO A 142 10.56 1.86 -2.32
CA PRO A 142 10.76 3.23 -1.87
C PRO A 142 12.12 3.84 -2.22
N LEU A 143 13.12 3.01 -2.56
CA LEU A 143 14.48 3.45 -2.88
C LEU A 143 14.67 3.78 -4.35
N HIS A 144 13.91 3.15 -5.23
CA HIS A 144 14.19 3.13 -6.67
C HIS A 144 13.06 3.68 -7.55
N ASP A 145 11.85 3.69 -7.04
CA ASP A 145 10.70 4.16 -7.82
C ASP A 145 10.46 5.64 -7.57
N LYS A 146 10.81 6.48 -8.57
CA LYS A 146 10.56 7.93 -8.52
C LYS A 146 9.08 8.28 -8.57
N ASN A 147 8.29 7.38 -9.14
CA ASN A 147 6.84 7.50 -9.27
C ASN A 147 6.10 6.95 -8.03
N PHE A 148 6.86 6.54 -7.03
CA PHE A 148 6.33 6.19 -5.74
C PHE A 148 5.73 7.45 -5.12
N ASN A 149 4.46 7.68 -5.43
CA ASN A 149 3.77 8.89 -5.00
C ASN A 149 3.53 8.80 -3.50
N ILE A 150 4.49 9.36 -2.76
CA ILE A 150 4.59 9.43 -1.31
C ILE A 150 3.42 10.26 -0.73
N LEU A 151 2.53 10.76 -1.58
CA LEU A 151 1.69 11.90 -1.27
C LEU A 151 0.69 11.69 -0.12
N ASN A 152 0.43 10.48 0.34
CA ASN A 152 -0.64 10.36 1.33
C ASN A 152 -0.49 9.30 2.43
N THR A 153 0.64 8.60 2.55
CA THR A 153 0.76 7.67 3.66
C THR A 153 2.07 7.88 4.43
N PRO A 154 2.00 8.40 5.66
CA PRO A 154 3.18 8.59 6.51
C PRO A 154 3.95 7.29 6.75
N TYR A 155 3.31 6.17 6.56
CA TYR A 155 3.81 4.83 6.82
C TYR A 155 4.96 4.38 5.93
N ILE A 156 5.01 4.88 4.69
CA ILE A 156 6.09 4.56 3.76
C ILE A 156 7.44 5.05 4.28
N PHE A 157 7.43 6.07 5.10
CA PHE A 157 8.63 6.62 5.68
C PHE A 157 9.36 5.63 6.60
N PHE A 158 8.65 4.67 7.16
CA PHE A 158 9.24 3.62 7.99
C PHE A 158 9.86 2.49 7.16
N TYR A 159 9.39 2.26 5.94
CA TYR A 159 10.00 1.24 5.07
C TYR A 159 11.33 1.68 4.47
N VAL A 160 11.55 2.98 4.27
CA VAL A 160 12.83 3.48 3.70
C VAL A 160 14.03 3.12 4.58
N PRO A 161 14.04 3.39 5.90
CA PRO A 161 15.14 2.94 6.76
C PRO A 161 15.30 1.43 6.80
N LEU A 162 14.21 0.67 6.83
CA LEU A 162 14.25 -0.79 6.80
C LEU A 162 14.86 -1.30 5.49
N ALA A 163 14.50 -0.70 4.35
CA ALA A 163 15.08 -1.06 3.05
C ALA A 163 16.60 -0.86 3.05
N TYR A 164 17.08 0.27 3.55
CA TYR A 164 18.52 0.49 3.71
C TYR A 164 19.17 -0.52 4.67
N TYR A 165 18.50 -0.85 5.77
CA TYR A 165 18.98 -1.86 6.70
C TYR A 165 19.14 -3.24 6.04
N PHE A 166 18.14 -3.69 5.26
CA PHE A 166 18.20 -4.98 4.54
C PHE A 166 19.28 -5.01 3.46
N GLU A 167 19.60 -3.86 2.86
CA GLU A 167 20.70 -3.71 1.90
C GLU A 167 22.10 -3.57 2.59
N GLY A 168 22.16 -3.61 3.93
CA GLY A 168 23.40 -3.40 4.67
C GLY A 168 23.91 -1.96 4.67
N LYS A 169 23.09 -1.00 4.24
CA LYS A 169 23.40 0.44 4.14
C LYS A 169 23.00 1.14 5.44
N TYR A 170 23.65 0.79 6.54
CA TYR A 170 23.24 1.23 7.88
C TYR A 170 23.34 2.74 8.09
N ASP A 171 24.37 3.38 7.54
CA ASP A 171 24.55 4.84 7.65
C ASP A 171 23.40 5.59 6.95
N GLU A 172 22.98 5.11 5.79
CA GLU A 172 21.82 5.67 5.05
C GLU A 172 20.51 5.45 5.81
N ALA A 173 20.34 4.31 6.45
CA ALA A 173 19.19 4.04 7.30
C ALA A 173 19.10 5.05 8.45
N PHE A 174 20.18 5.25 9.19
CA PHE A 174 20.21 6.22 10.30
C PHE A 174 20.05 7.66 9.82
N LYS A 175 20.73 8.06 8.75
CA LYS A 175 20.57 9.39 8.16
C LYS A 175 19.13 9.68 7.77
N ASN A 176 18.42 8.65 7.24
CA ASN A 176 17.01 8.81 6.90
C ASN A 176 16.14 8.98 8.15
N ILE A 177 16.37 8.18 9.20
CA ILE A 177 15.66 8.29 10.48
C ILE A 177 15.89 9.67 11.10
N ASP A 178 17.15 10.13 11.19
CA ASP A 178 17.48 11.41 11.82
C ASP A 178 16.81 12.57 11.08
N LYS A 179 16.81 12.53 9.73
CA LYS A 179 16.08 13.52 8.92
C LYS A 179 14.57 13.52 9.21
N ARG A 180 13.98 12.34 9.45
CA ARG A 180 12.56 12.23 9.80
C ARG A 180 12.29 12.77 11.19
N LEU A 181 13.14 12.48 12.16
CA LEU A 181 13.04 13.04 13.52
C LEU A 181 13.09 14.57 13.50
N GLU A 182 13.95 15.18 12.69
CA GLU A 182 13.97 16.65 12.51
C GLU A 182 12.63 17.20 11.97
N ILE A 183 11.99 16.48 11.03
CA ILE A 183 10.69 16.87 10.48
C ILE A 183 9.59 16.75 11.54
N GLU A 184 9.57 15.66 12.30
CA GLU A 184 8.58 15.43 13.35
C GLU A 184 8.75 16.42 14.50
N ASP A 185 10.00 16.70 14.94
CA ASP A 185 10.28 17.73 15.96
C ASP A 185 9.81 19.13 15.51
N ALA A 186 10.02 19.47 14.23
CA ALA A 186 9.54 20.73 13.68
C ALA A 186 8.00 20.77 13.61
N HIS A 187 7.35 19.63 13.31
CA HIS A 187 5.89 19.53 13.33
C HIS A 187 5.33 19.71 14.74
N ILE A 188 5.87 18.98 15.71
CA ILE A 188 5.50 19.06 17.14
C ILE A 188 5.61 20.50 17.65
N LYS A 189 6.73 21.18 17.33
CA LYS A 189 6.92 22.57 17.69
C LYS A 189 5.82 23.48 17.13
N LYS A 190 5.46 23.33 15.86
CA LYS A 190 4.38 24.13 15.24
C LYS A 190 3.02 23.85 15.88
N VAL A 191 2.74 22.58 16.26
CA VAL A 191 1.49 22.22 16.95
C VAL A 191 1.44 22.90 18.32
N LEU A 192 2.53 22.84 19.10
CA LEU A 192 2.63 23.52 20.40
C LEU A 192 2.46 25.03 20.29
N GLU A 193 3.12 25.67 19.32
CA GLU A 193 3.00 27.13 19.08
C GLU A 193 1.57 27.52 18.71
N ARG A 194 0.84 26.65 17.99
CA ARG A 194 -0.51 26.95 17.51
C ARG A 194 -1.61 26.64 18.52
N TYR A 195 -1.49 25.55 19.26
CA TYR A 195 -2.55 25.01 20.10
C TYR A 195 -2.22 25.02 21.60
N GLY A 196 -0.95 25.22 21.99
CA GLY A 196 -0.49 25.30 23.38
C GLY A 196 -0.36 23.95 24.09
N GLU A 197 -0.81 22.86 23.44
CA GLU A 197 -0.77 21.51 23.99
C GLU A 197 -0.50 20.47 22.90
N LEU A 198 -0.07 19.26 23.31
CA LEU A 198 0.14 18.11 22.43
C LEU A 198 -0.87 17.03 22.77
N HIS A 199 -1.46 16.45 21.75
CA HIS A 199 -2.17 15.19 21.85
C HIS A 199 -1.19 14.02 21.65
N GLU A 200 -1.47 12.86 22.24
CA GLU A 200 -0.62 11.67 22.17
C GLU A 200 -0.31 11.28 20.72
N GLU A 201 -1.31 11.34 19.83
CA GLU A 201 -1.16 11.08 18.39
C GLU A 201 -0.13 12.02 17.70
N THR A 202 0.14 13.20 18.27
CA THR A 202 1.08 14.16 17.66
C THR A 202 2.53 13.71 17.78
N THR A 203 2.86 12.87 18.77
CA THR A 203 4.22 12.37 19.00
C THR A 203 4.44 10.95 18.49
N GLU A 204 3.39 10.26 18.12
CA GLU A 204 3.41 8.84 17.76
C GLU A 204 4.47 8.49 16.70
N TYR A 205 4.52 9.24 15.61
CA TYR A 205 5.51 8.99 14.54
C TYR A 205 6.93 9.26 14.99
N ARG A 206 7.13 10.32 15.78
CA ARG A 206 8.44 10.63 16.35
C ARG A 206 8.93 9.49 17.23
N ASP A 207 8.08 8.99 18.12
CA ASP A 207 8.40 7.92 19.03
C ASP A 207 8.64 6.59 18.29
N ALA A 208 7.90 6.33 17.23
CA ALA A 208 8.13 5.19 16.35
C ALA A 208 9.52 5.26 15.67
N PHE A 209 9.94 6.43 15.18
CA PHE A 209 11.29 6.60 14.60
C PHE A 209 12.41 6.48 15.64
N LEU A 210 12.20 6.97 16.86
CA LEU A 210 13.15 6.78 17.96
C LEU A 210 13.33 5.30 18.30
N ASN A 211 12.23 4.58 18.46
CA ASN A 211 12.24 3.13 18.70
C ASN A 211 12.92 2.39 17.55
N MET A 212 12.59 2.73 16.31
CA MET A 212 13.22 2.12 15.15
C MET A 212 14.74 2.33 15.15
N ARG A 213 15.20 3.56 15.43
CA ARG A 213 16.63 3.86 15.51
C ARG A 213 17.36 2.99 16.53
N ASP A 214 16.78 2.85 17.71
CA ASP A 214 17.37 2.09 18.80
C ASP A 214 17.35 0.57 18.51
N ASN A 215 16.26 0.06 17.96
CA ASN A 215 16.15 -1.34 17.55
C ASN A 215 17.11 -1.67 16.39
N LEU A 216 17.25 -0.84 15.38
CA LEU A 216 18.21 -1.07 14.31
C LEU A 216 19.65 -1.09 14.84
N LYS A 217 20.04 -0.19 15.76
CA LYS A 217 21.36 -0.22 16.41
C LYS A 217 21.59 -1.55 17.15
N LYS A 218 20.61 -1.99 17.92
CA LYS A 218 20.64 -3.26 18.63
C LYS A 218 20.80 -4.44 17.68
N TRP A 219 19.99 -4.50 16.60
CA TRP A 219 20.04 -5.58 15.62
C TRP A 219 21.39 -5.65 14.90
N ILE A 220 21.98 -4.49 14.56
CA ILE A 220 23.33 -4.43 13.97
C ILE A 220 24.36 -4.99 14.96
N ALA A 221 24.32 -4.56 16.23
CA ALA A 221 25.26 -5.03 17.26
C ALA A 221 25.14 -6.54 17.53
N GLU A 222 23.94 -7.09 17.41
CA GLU A 222 23.67 -8.52 17.57
C GLU A 222 23.97 -9.33 16.29
N GLY A 223 24.31 -8.68 15.19
CA GLY A 223 24.49 -9.32 13.87
C GLY A 223 23.21 -9.94 13.33
N ARG A 224 22.04 -9.40 13.72
CA ARG A 224 20.74 -9.95 13.33
C ARG A 224 20.50 -9.74 11.84
N GLN A 225 20.20 -10.83 11.16
CA GLN A 225 19.80 -10.81 9.75
C GLN A 225 18.39 -11.32 9.63
N PHE A 226 17.59 -10.64 8.82
CA PHE A 226 16.26 -11.11 8.45
C PHE A 226 16.35 -11.90 7.15
N LYS A 227 15.63 -13.02 7.08
CA LYS A 227 15.45 -13.73 5.82
C LYS A 227 14.45 -12.94 4.99
N VAL A 228 14.98 -12.05 4.18
CA VAL A 228 14.22 -11.37 3.12
C VAL A 228 14.46 -12.15 1.83
N ASP A 229 14.00 -13.42 1.82
CA ASP A 229 14.21 -14.32 0.72
C ASP A 229 13.49 -13.80 -0.54
N ASP A 230 14.19 -13.94 -1.69
CA ASP A 230 13.64 -13.67 -3.03
C ASP A 230 12.65 -14.78 -3.44
N GLU A 231 11.76 -15.22 -2.54
CA GLU A 231 10.69 -16.12 -2.91
C GLU A 231 9.74 -15.40 -3.85
N TYR A 232 9.89 -15.70 -5.13
CA TYR A 232 8.97 -15.26 -6.16
C TYR A 232 7.59 -15.80 -5.86
N LEU A 233 6.63 -14.89 -5.75
CA LEU A 233 5.24 -15.30 -5.87
C LEU A 233 5.07 -16.00 -7.24
N PRO A 234 4.48 -17.18 -7.28
CA PRO A 234 4.20 -17.82 -8.54
C PRO A 234 3.43 -16.83 -9.40
N GLN A 235 3.99 -16.47 -10.55
CA GLN A 235 3.29 -15.68 -11.55
C GLN A 235 1.91 -16.30 -11.68
N THR A 236 0.88 -15.55 -11.36
CA THR A 236 -0.48 -16.00 -11.55
C THR A 236 -0.59 -16.23 -13.05
N VAL A 237 -0.45 -17.48 -13.44
CA VAL A 237 -0.71 -17.92 -14.81
C VAL A 237 -2.14 -17.49 -15.07
N VAL A 238 -2.29 -16.39 -15.79
CA VAL A 238 -3.57 -16.00 -16.33
C VAL A 238 -3.95 -17.15 -17.24
N GLY A 239 -4.89 -17.97 -16.79
CA GLY A 239 -5.44 -19.01 -17.62
C GLY A 239 -5.89 -18.36 -18.92
N VAL A 240 -5.17 -18.69 -19.99
CA VAL A 240 -5.64 -18.47 -21.35
C VAL A 240 -6.87 -19.38 -21.46
N LEU A 241 -8.05 -18.79 -21.40
CA LEU A 241 -9.26 -19.38 -21.94
C LEU A 241 -9.54 -18.73 -23.28
#